data_9ad6ffce745bd22992a716096fc21488
#
_entry.id   9ad6ffce745bd22992a716096fc21488
#
_cell.length_a   1.000
_cell.length_b   1.000
_cell.length_c   1.000
_cell.angle_alpha   90.00
_cell.angle_beta   90.00
_cell.angle_gamma   90.00
#
_symmetry.space_group_name_H-M   'P 1'
#
loop_
_entity.id
_entity.type
_entity.pdbx_description
1 polymer ?
#
loop_
_entity_poly.entity_id
_entity_poly.type
_entity_poly.pdbx_seq_one_letter_code
_entity_poly.pdbx_strand_id
1 'polypeptide(L)'
;MAAPRQHHQPGGRLRHAVVGALATAIALTACATGQRPSFEADQPALTPTGDAAVDAVLERLDAVGIEQFTADYAILTRLGGLNSTATVVQADNSRRSVTVNDIRFLNGTGNAATCNLTTAECEAVINDARVSDVQLSHDFYGPSMARRLRVDAGRRIGDTTGYEITQADRQALCVDVPVSGGTKVYCALGNGVLARYDGADLFIELTGVSDVPDETKFASS
;
A
#
# COMPACT_ATOMS: atom_id res chain seq x y z
N MET A 1 -40.72 64.12 -45.30
CA MET A 1 -39.55 65.02 -45.22
C MET A 1 -38.35 64.18 -44.66
N ALA A 2 -37.52 63.80 -45.57
CA ALA A 2 -36.10 64.11 -45.72
C ALA A 2 -35.17 63.40 -44.71
N ALA A 3 -34.45 62.41 -45.22
CA ALA A 3 -33.16 61.92 -44.75
C ALA A 3 -32.07 63.00 -44.86
N PRO A 4 -30.88 62.86 -44.35
CA PRO A 4 -29.80 62.14 -45.07
C PRO A 4 -28.86 61.34 -44.18
N ARG A 5 -28.34 60.19 -44.64
CA ARG A 5 -27.03 59.85 -45.27
C ARG A 5 -25.77 60.37 -44.63
N GLN A 6 -24.94 59.44 -44.35
CA GLN A 6 -23.51 59.27 -44.69
C GLN A 6 -22.68 58.87 -43.42
N HIS A 7 -21.59 58.13 -43.38
CA HIS A 7 -20.65 57.65 -44.39
C HIS A 7 -19.85 56.48 -43.82
N HIS A 8 -19.45 55.59 -44.72
CA HIS A 8 -18.39 54.58 -44.57
C HIS A 8 -17.08 55.09 -43.96
N GLN A 9 -16.44 54.22 -43.18
CA GLN A 9 -15.03 53.90 -43.45
C GLN A 9 -14.66 52.52 -42.90
N PRO A 10 -14.05 51.65 -43.72
CA PRO A 10 -13.48 50.40 -43.28
C PRO A 10 -11.98 50.55 -43.00
N GLY A 11 -11.44 49.79 -42.11
CA GLY A 11 -9.99 49.68 -42.06
C GLY A 11 -9.42 49.22 -40.74
N GLY A 12 -8.98 48.00 -40.71
CA GLY A 12 -7.72 47.71 -40.06
C GLY A 12 -7.69 47.29 -38.60
N ARG A 13 -8.34 46.19 -38.22
CA ARG A 13 -7.92 45.53 -36.95
C ARG A 13 -7.99 44.00 -37.10
N LEU A 14 -7.29 43.41 -38.08
CA LEU A 14 -7.24 41.98 -38.24
C LEU A 14 -5.82 41.35 -38.23
N ARG A 15 -4.83 42.06 -37.69
CA ARG A 15 -3.45 41.56 -37.71
C ARG A 15 -2.83 41.27 -36.35
N HIS A 16 -3.53 41.58 -35.25
CA HIS A 16 -2.95 41.37 -33.90
C HIS A 16 -3.58 40.22 -33.10
N ALA A 17 -4.64 39.56 -33.62
CA ALA A 17 -5.31 38.46 -32.91
C ALA A 17 -4.69 37.08 -33.17
N VAL A 18 -3.85 36.91 -34.19
CA VAL A 18 -3.31 35.60 -34.56
C VAL A 18 -2.00 35.29 -33.80
N VAL A 19 -1.25 36.31 -33.37
CA VAL A 19 0.03 36.11 -32.63
C VAL A 19 -0.23 35.76 -31.16
N GLY A 20 -1.32 36.21 -30.58
CA GLY A 20 -1.66 35.88 -29.17
C GLY A 20 -2.14 34.45 -28.94
N ALA A 21 -2.76 33.83 -29.96
CA ALA A 21 -3.30 32.47 -29.83
C ALA A 21 -2.22 31.36 -29.92
N LEU A 22 -1.10 31.64 -30.60
CA LEU A 22 -0.01 30.65 -30.72
C LEU A 22 0.87 30.60 -29.48
N ALA A 23 1.01 31.70 -28.73
CA ALA A 23 1.82 31.74 -27.53
C ALA A 23 1.17 31.02 -26.32
N THR A 24 -0.17 31.00 -26.26
CA THR A 24 -0.91 30.31 -25.19
C THR A 24 -1.00 28.80 -25.39
N ALA A 25 -0.88 28.28 -26.60
CA ALA A 25 -0.90 26.84 -26.89
C ALA A 25 0.40 26.12 -26.47
N ILE A 26 1.52 26.83 -26.40
CA ILE A 26 2.83 26.26 -26.04
C ILE A 26 2.99 26.13 -24.51
N ALA A 27 2.29 26.94 -23.72
CA ALA A 27 2.39 26.89 -22.26
C ALA A 27 1.60 25.74 -21.62
N LEU A 28 0.65 25.11 -22.33
CA LEU A 28 -0.16 24.01 -21.82
C LEU A 28 0.45 22.62 -22.04
N THR A 29 1.51 22.50 -22.86
CA THR A 29 2.17 21.21 -23.11
C THR A 29 3.37 20.96 -22.19
N ALA A 30 3.81 21.92 -21.40
CA ALA A 30 4.96 21.79 -20.50
C ALA A 30 4.67 21.02 -19.20
N CYS A 31 3.41 20.78 -18.85
CA CYS A 31 3.06 20.03 -17.64
C CYS A 31 2.92 18.52 -17.84
N ALA A 32 3.07 17.98 -19.05
CA ALA A 32 2.82 16.57 -19.33
C ALA A 32 4.07 15.72 -19.57
N THR A 33 5.27 16.30 -19.52
CA THR A 33 6.53 15.56 -19.77
C THR A 33 7.41 15.32 -18.56
N GLY A 34 6.88 15.55 -17.36
CA GLY A 34 7.50 15.05 -16.14
C GLY A 34 7.42 13.53 -16.12
N GLN A 35 8.55 12.83 -16.19
CA GLN A 35 8.64 11.42 -15.87
C GLN A 35 7.96 11.23 -14.52
N ARG A 36 6.83 10.52 -14.48
CA ARG A 36 6.20 10.16 -13.20
C ARG A 36 7.26 9.38 -12.44
N PRO A 37 7.56 9.72 -11.18
CA PRO A 37 8.43 8.88 -10.37
C PRO A 37 7.84 7.47 -10.44
N SER A 38 8.56 6.52 -11.00
CA SER A 38 8.17 5.13 -10.88
C SER A 38 8.35 4.78 -9.41
N PHE A 39 7.29 4.32 -8.76
CA PHE A 39 7.37 3.78 -7.39
C PHE A 39 8.12 2.43 -7.34
N GLU A 40 8.66 1.97 -8.45
CA GLU A 40 9.68 0.92 -8.54
C GLU A 40 11.10 1.45 -8.28
N ALA A 41 11.23 2.58 -7.58
CA ALA A 41 12.52 2.97 -7.05
C ALA A 41 12.99 1.87 -6.09
N ASP A 42 14.18 1.34 -6.37
CA ASP A 42 14.96 0.46 -5.52
C ASP A 42 14.58 0.64 -4.06
N GLN A 43 14.11 -0.44 -3.41
CA GLN A 43 13.92 -0.40 -1.97
C GLN A 43 15.25 0.08 -1.39
N PRO A 44 15.30 1.24 -0.72
CA PRO A 44 16.57 1.68 -0.17
C PRO A 44 17.06 0.56 0.72
N ALA A 45 18.27 0.09 0.43
CA ALA A 45 18.95 -0.90 1.26
C ALA A 45 18.71 -0.51 2.71
N LEU A 46 18.34 -1.47 3.56
CA LEU A 46 17.93 -1.36 4.95
C LEU A 46 18.77 -0.32 5.71
N THR A 47 18.40 0.94 5.60
CA THR A 47 19.08 2.01 6.35
C THR A 47 18.46 2.00 7.73
N PRO A 48 19.25 1.74 8.79
CA PRO A 48 18.77 1.80 10.15
C PRO A 48 18.12 3.16 10.45
N THR A 49 17.03 3.15 11.21
CA THR A 49 16.35 4.38 11.62
C THR A 49 17.12 5.12 12.72
N GLY A 50 18.08 4.45 13.32
CA GLY A 50 18.83 4.90 14.50
C GLY A 50 18.08 4.70 15.82
N ASP A 51 16.95 3.98 15.78
CA ASP A 51 16.16 3.59 16.95
C ASP A 51 16.19 2.06 17.08
N ALA A 52 16.84 1.56 18.10
CA ALA A 52 17.11 0.13 18.25
C ALA A 52 15.83 -0.72 18.34
N ALA A 53 14.75 -0.20 18.96
CA ALA A 53 13.49 -0.93 19.08
C ALA A 53 12.77 -1.01 17.75
N VAL A 54 12.78 0.08 16.98
CA VAL A 54 12.22 0.12 15.62
C VAL A 54 13.02 -0.79 14.68
N ASP A 55 14.35 -0.67 14.71
CA ASP A 55 15.24 -1.41 13.81
C ASP A 55 15.12 -2.93 14.05
N ALA A 56 14.95 -3.38 15.28
CA ALA A 56 14.75 -4.79 15.61
C ALA A 56 13.42 -5.36 15.06
N VAL A 57 12.33 -4.59 15.05
CA VAL A 57 11.06 -5.01 14.43
C VAL A 57 11.15 -4.94 12.90
N LEU A 58 11.83 -3.94 12.35
CA LEU A 58 12.08 -3.82 10.93
C LEU A 58 12.89 -4.99 10.37
N GLU A 59 13.94 -5.42 11.10
CA GLU A 59 14.76 -6.59 10.71
C GLU A 59 13.88 -7.83 10.51
N ARG A 60 12.90 -8.06 11.40
CA ARG A 60 11.95 -9.16 11.26
C ARG A 60 11.02 -8.96 10.06
N LEU A 61 10.34 -7.81 9.96
CA LEU A 61 9.38 -7.55 8.88
C LEU A 61 10.02 -7.58 7.48
N ASP A 62 11.28 -7.18 7.36
CA ASP A 62 12.03 -7.23 6.11
C ASP A 62 12.48 -8.65 5.75
N ALA A 63 12.63 -9.53 6.74
CA ALA A 63 12.98 -10.94 6.53
C ALA A 63 11.78 -11.80 6.13
N VAL A 64 10.55 -11.26 6.16
CA VAL A 64 9.36 -12.02 5.74
C VAL A 64 9.54 -12.53 4.32
N GLY A 65 9.23 -13.79 4.11
CA GLY A 65 9.33 -14.38 2.79
C GLY A 65 10.50 -15.33 2.61
N ILE A 66 11.35 -15.50 3.61
CA ILE A 66 12.41 -16.51 3.61
C ILE A 66 11.83 -17.89 3.95
N GLU A 67 10.92 -17.96 4.91
CA GLU A 67 10.31 -19.20 5.39
C GLU A 67 8.92 -19.44 4.82
N GLN A 68 8.51 -20.70 4.77
CA GLN A 68 7.15 -21.10 4.40
C GLN A 68 6.23 -20.91 5.61
N PHE A 69 4.99 -20.51 5.34
CA PHE A 69 3.98 -20.37 6.39
C PHE A 69 2.56 -20.28 5.82
N THR A 70 1.60 -20.51 6.71
CA THR A 70 0.20 -20.07 6.58
C THR A 70 -0.12 -19.21 7.78
N ALA A 71 -0.69 -18.02 7.56
CA ALA A 71 -1.05 -17.06 8.61
C ALA A 71 -2.47 -16.54 8.40
N ASP A 72 -3.29 -16.58 9.45
CA ASP A 72 -4.66 -16.07 9.45
C ASP A 72 -4.76 -14.80 10.28
N TYR A 73 -5.59 -13.85 9.82
CA TYR A 73 -5.72 -12.54 10.41
C TYR A 73 -7.17 -12.12 10.62
N ALA A 74 -7.43 -11.44 11.72
CA ALA A 74 -8.57 -10.58 11.92
C ALA A 74 -8.15 -9.12 11.68
N ILE A 75 -9.00 -8.36 10.98
CA ILE A 75 -8.71 -7.01 10.54
C ILE A 75 -9.92 -6.13 10.84
N LEU A 76 -9.67 -4.99 11.49
CA LEU A 76 -10.66 -3.96 11.72
C LEU A 76 -10.22 -2.66 11.04
N THR A 77 -10.93 -2.24 9.99
CA THR A 77 -10.81 -0.88 9.45
C THR A 77 -11.62 0.04 10.34
N ARG A 78 -10.95 0.93 11.09
CA ARG A 78 -11.59 1.77 12.11
C ARG A 78 -12.51 2.82 11.50
N LEU A 79 -12.14 3.37 10.35
CA LEU A 79 -13.01 4.22 9.56
C LEU A 79 -14.07 3.33 8.87
N GLY A 80 -15.32 3.51 9.26
CA GLY A 80 -16.44 2.68 8.78
C GLY A 80 -16.72 1.41 9.58
N GLY A 81 -15.82 1.02 10.51
CA GLY A 81 -16.06 -0.13 11.40
C GLY A 81 -16.13 -1.48 10.67
N LEU A 82 -15.40 -1.66 9.56
CA LEU A 82 -15.44 -2.89 8.78
C LEU A 82 -14.56 -3.96 9.41
N ASN A 83 -15.14 -5.14 9.65
CA ASN A 83 -14.40 -6.33 10.02
C ASN A 83 -14.12 -7.17 8.78
N SER A 84 -12.88 -7.61 8.64
CA SER A 84 -12.41 -8.45 7.55
C SER A 84 -11.54 -9.57 8.09
N THR A 85 -11.38 -10.63 7.29
CA THR A 85 -10.42 -11.69 7.55
C THR A 85 -9.43 -11.77 6.41
N ALA A 86 -8.22 -12.23 6.72
CA ALA A 86 -7.26 -12.53 5.67
C ALA A 86 -6.50 -13.81 5.98
N THR A 87 -6.11 -14.53 4.93
CA THR A 87 -5.19 -15.66 4.99
C THR A 87 -4.02 -15.39 4.05
N VAL A 88 -2.82 -15.52 4.58
CA VAL A 88 -1.56 -15.38 3.82
C VAL A 88 -0.87 -16.72 3.80
N VAL A 89 -0.52 -17.20 2.62
CA VAL A 89 0.26 -18.42 2.43
C VAL A 89 1.50 -18.11 1.62
N GLN A 90 2.64 -18.53 2.14
CA GLN A 90 3.89 -18.54 1.42
C GLN A 90 4.41 -19.96 1.31
N ALA A 91 4.45 -20.52 0.10
CA ALA A 91 4.96 -21.87 -0.13
C ALA A 91 6.47 -21.90 -0.36
N ASP A 92 7.01 -20.85 -1.02
CA ASP A 92 8.42 -20.63 -1.27
C ASP A 92 8.65 -19.12 -1.51
N ASN A 93 9.89 -18.70 -1.76
CA ASN A 93 10.23 -17.30 -1.99
C ASN A 93 9.51 -16.66 -3.18
N SER A 94 8.92 -17.43 -4.06
CA SER A 94 8.29 -16.99 -5.30
C SER A 94 6.79 -17.17 -5.33
N ARG A 95 6.22 -18.09 -4.53
CA ARG A 95 4.78 -18.41 -4.54
C ARG A 95 4.08 -17.92 -3.28
N ARG A 96 3.18 -16.97 -3.46
CA ARG A 96 2.36 -16.39 -2.38
C ARG A 96 0.91 -16.34 -2.78
N SER A 97 0.05 -16.63 -1.83
CA SER A 97 -1.39 -16.43 -1.91
C SER A 97 -1.83 -15.57 -0.74
N VAL A 98 -2.45 -14.44 -1.03
CA VAL A 98 -3.02 -13.55 -0.01
C VAL A 98 -4.50 -13.40 -0.30
N THR A 99 -5.34 -13.90 0.59
CA THR A 99 -6.79 -13.77 0.48
C THR A 99 -7.27 -12.76 1.51
N VAL A 100 -8.02 -11.75 1.09
CA VAL A 100 -8.70 -10.80 1.97
C VAL A 100 -10.19 -10.88 1.65
N ASN A 101 -10.99 -11.36 2.58
CA ASN A 101 -12.39 -11.70 2.37
C ASN A 101 -12.55 -12.64 1.15
N ASP A 102 -13.14 -12.17 0.07
CA ASP A 102 -13.37 -12.90 -1.19
C ASP A 102 -12.36 -12.54 -2.30
N ILE A 103 -11.38 -11.70 -2.04
CA ILE A 103 -10.35 -11.33 -3.03
C ILE A 103 -9.05 -12.06 -2.71
N ARG A 104 -8.55 -12.78 -3.71
CA ARG A 104 -7.29 -13.53 -3.63
C ARG A 104 -6.25 -12.95 -4.58
N PHE A 105 -5.10 -12.61 -4.02
CA PHE A 105 -3.91 -12.22 -4.76
C PHE A 105 -2.98 -13.41 -4.86
N LEU A 106 -2.63 -13.81 -6.07
CA LEU A 106 -1.66 -14.86 -6.35
C LEU A 106 -0.41 -14.21 -6.92
N ASN A 107 0.73 -14.54 -6.35
CA ASN A 107 2.03 -14.12 -6.86
C ASN A 107 2.94 -15.34 -6.95
N GLY A 108 3.53 -15.58 -8.13
CA GLY A 108 4.45 -16.67 -8.39
C GLY A 108 5.41 -16.30 -9.50
N THR A 109 6.39 -17.15 -9.77
CA THR A 109 7.41 -16.91 -10.79
C THR A 109 6.75 -16.73 -12.17
N GLY A 110 6.66 -15.47 -12.63
CA GLY A 110 6.08 -15.13 -13.93
C GLY A 110 4.54 -15.10 -13.99
N ASN A 111 3.85 -15.35 -12.87
CA ASN A 111 2.39 -15.34 -12.80
C ASN A 111 1.92 -14.47 -11.62
N ALA A 112 1.19 -13.41 -11.94
CA ALA A 112 0.49 -12.59 -10.95
C ALA A 112 -0.99 -12.59 -11.31
N ALA A 113 -1.88 -12.72 -10.31
CA ALA A 113 -3.32 -12.63 -10.53
C ALA A 113 -4.04 -12.05 -9.32
N THR A 114 -5.17 -11.41 -9.59
CA THR A 114 -6.17 -11.02 -8.58
C THR A 114 -7.49 -11.69 -8.93
N CYS A 115 -7.99 -12.54 -8.07
CA CYS A 115 -9.19 -13.34 -8.28
C CYS A 115 -10.28 -12.94 -7.30
N ASN A 116 -11.52 -12.84 -7.77
CA ASN A 116 -12.70 -12.79 -6.94
C ASN A 116 -13.22 -14.23 -6.75
N LEU A 117 -13.21 -14.70 -5.51
CA LEU A 117 -13.59 -16.08 -5.17
C LEU A 117 -15.10 -16.32 -5.27
N THR A 118 -15.91 -15.27 -5.23
CA THR A 118 -17.38 -15.36 -5.36
C THR A 118 -17.79 -15.53 -6.83
N THR A 119 -17.13 -14.79 -7.76
CA THR A 119 -17.46 -14.82 -9.20
C THR A 119 -16.56 -15.76 -9.99
N ALA A 120 -15.47 -16.26 -9.39
CA ALA A 120 -14.40 -17.02 -10.05
C ALA A 120 -13.71 -16.27 -11.21
N GLU A 121 -13.77 -14.94 -11.22
CA GLU A 121 -13.11 -14.09 -12.21
C GLU A 121 -11.72 -13.70 -11.73
N CYS A 122 -10.73 -13.81 -12.62
CA CYS A 122 -9.33 -13.45 -12.34
C CYS A 122 -8.81 -12.42 -13.35
N GLU A 123 -8.06 -11.46 -12.84
CA GLU A 123 -7.25 -10.51 -13.63
C GLU A 123 -5.78 -10.96 -13.54
N ALA A 124 -5.05 -10.95 -14.66
CA ALA A 124 -3.64 -11.39 -14.70
C ALA A 124 -2.67 -10.29 -14.22
N VAL A 125 -3.00 -9.65 -13.11
CA VAL A 125 -2.22 -8.57 -12.45
C VAL A 125 -2.55 -8.54 -10.95
N ILE A 126 -1.64 -8.01 -10.14
CA ILE A 126 -1.97 -7.64 -8.76
C ILE A 126 -2.71 -6.30 -8.78
N ASN A 127 -3.94 -6.28 -8.27
CA ASN A 127 -4.82 -5.12 -8.23
C ASN A 127 -5.31 -4.85 -6.80
N ASP A 128 -4.53 -4.13 -6.01
CA ASP A 128 -4.87 -3.78 -4.63
C ASP A 128 -6.16 -2.93 -4.51
N ALA A 129 -6.60 -2.29 -5.58
CA ALA A 129 -7.85 -1.54 -5.57
C ALA A 129 -9.09 -2.41 -5.32
N ARG A 130 -8.99 -3.73 -5.50
CA ARG A 130 -10.06 -4.70 -5.21
C ARG A 130 -10.40 -4.81 -3.72
N VAL A 131 -9.50 -4.41 -2.83
CA VAL A 131 -9.71 -4.38 -1.37
C VAL A 131 -9.56 -2.98 -0.79
N SER A 132 -9.78 -1.94 -1.60
CA SER A 132 -9.57 -0.54 -1.21
C SER A 132 -10.37 -0.12 0.04
N ASP A 133 -11.56 -0.65 0.24
CA ASP A 133 -12.40 -0.36 1.40
C ASP A 133 -11.81 -0.90 2.71
N VAL A 134 -10.94 -1.90 2.62
CA VAL A 134 -10.23 -2.49 3.78
C VAL A 134 -8.92 -1.78 4.06
N GLN A 135 -8.46 -0.91 3.18
CA GLN A 135 -7.21 -0.14 3.29
C GLN A 135 -5.95 -1.02 3.42
N LEU A 136 -5.99 -2.21 2.83
CA LEU A 136 -4.87 -3.15 2.78
C LEU A 136 -4.27 -3.26 1.39
N SER A 137 -2.98 -3.58 1.33
CA SER A 137 -2.29 -4.06 0.14
C SER A 137 -2.04 -5.56 0.25
N HIS A 138 -1.78 -6.22 -0.88
CA HIS A 138 -1.47 -7.65 -0.94
C HIS A 138 -0.22 -8.06 -0.12
N ASP A 139 0.61 -7.11 0.30
CA ASP A 139 1.84 -7.33 1.07
C ASP A 139 1.77 -6.80 2.52
N PHE A 140 0.54 -6.63 3.06
CA PHE A 140 0.31 -6.06 4.39
C PHE A 140 0.96 -6.85 5.54
N TYR A 141 1.18 -8.15 5.37
CA TYR A 141 1.70 -9.07 6.38
C TYR A 141 3.19 -8.92 6.69
N GLY A 142 3.91 -8.05 5.99
CA GLY A 142 5.33 -7.77 6.18
C GLY A 142 5.78 -6.50 5.47
N PRO A 143 6.02 -6.51 4.12
CA PRO A 143 6.69 -5.42 3.42
C PRO A 143 5.96 -4.07 3.53
N SER A 144 4.64 -4.05 3.43
CA SER A 144 3.84 -2.82 3.58
C SER A 144 3.96 -2.25 4.99
N MET A 145 3.93 -3.12 6.02
CA MET A 145 4.07 -2.67 7.40
C MET A 145 5.50 -2.22 7.72
N ALA A 146 6.52 -2.84 7.14
CA ALA A 146 7.89 -2.36 7.27
C ALA A 146 8.05 -0.94 6.69
N ARG A 147 7.51 -0.68 5.49
CA ARG A 147 7.49 0.67 4.90
C ARG A 147 6.76 1.67 5.80
N ARG A 148 5.60 1.26 6.34
CA ARG A 148 4.79 2.10 7.23
C ARG A 148 5.52 2.42 8.53
N LEU A 149 6.17 1.42 9.15
CA LEU A 149 6.97 1.60 10.35
C LEU A 149 8.13 2.58 10.13
N ARG A 150 8.85 2.51 9.00
CA ARG A 150 9.91 3.48 8.66
C ARG A 150 9.39 4.91 8.57
N VAL A 151 8.24 5.10 7.94
CA VAL A 151 7.60 6.43 7.83
C VAL A 151 7.20 6.95 9.20
N ASP A 152 6.58 6.11 10.04
CA ASP A 152 6.13 6.50 11.36
C ASP A 152 7.31 6.77 12.31
N ALA A 153 8.38 5.98 12.25
CA ALA A 153 9.62 6.21 12.98
C ALA A 153 10.25 7.58 12.65
N GLY A 154 10.22 7.97 11.36
CA GLY A 154 10.68 9.29 10.92
C GLY A 154 9.79 10.46 11.36
N ARG A 155 8.56 10.19 11.80
CA ARG A 155 7.57 11.18 12.25
C ARG A 155 7.24 11.09 13.72
N ARG A 156 7.99 10.29 14.49
CA ARG A 156 7.75 10.12 15.92
C ARG A 156 7.91 11.43 16.69
N ILE A 157 7.10 11.60 17.71
CA ILE A 157 7.08 12.80 18.58
C ILE A 157 7.56 12.50 20.00
N GLY A 158 8.03 11.27 20.26
CA GLY A 158 8.54 10.82 21.57
C GLY A 158 9.40 9.58 21.41
N ASP A 159 9.84 9.05 22.56
CA ASP A 159 10.65 7.83 22.62
C ASP A 159 9.79 6.61 22.27
N THR A 160 10.37 5.66 21.56
CA THR A 160 9.75 4.37 21.27
C THR A 160 9.93 3.41 22.43
N THR A 161 9.06 2.41 22.52
CA THR A 161 9.18 1.36 23.54
C THR A 161 9.14 -0.01 22.87
N GLY A 162 10.22 -0.77 23.01
CA GLY A 162 10.30 -2.16 22.55
C GLY A 162 9.88 -3.12 23.65
N TYR A 163 9.10 -4.18 23.29
CA TYR A 163 8.68 -5.23 24.20
C TYR A 163 8.30 -6.51 23.45
N GLU A 164 8.04 -7.59 24.17
CA GLU A 164 7.60 -8.86 23.61
C GLU A 164 6.18 -9.19 24.04
N ILE A 165 5.44 -9.87 23.17
CA ILE A 165 4.12 -10.44 23.44
C ILE A 165 4.06 -11.88 22.94
N THR A 166 3.06 -12.63 23.40
CA THR A 166 2.66 -13.89 22.77
C THR A 166 1.42 -13.64 21.90
N GLN A 167 1.51 -13.98 20.61
CA GLN A 167 0.41 -13.86 19.65
C GLN A 167 0.29 -15.14 18.82
N ALA A 168 -0.90 -15.73 18.75
CA ALA A 168 -1.14 -17.02 18.08
C ALA A 168 -0.13 -18.10 18.54
N ASP A 169 0.10 -18.19 19.86
CA ASP A 169 1.04 -19.10 20.53
C ASP A 169 2.53 -18.94 20.12
N ARG A 170 2.89 -17.82 19.52
CA ARG A 170 4.27 -17.50 19.11
C ARG A 170 4.75 -16.20 19.77
N GLN A 171 6.06 -16.12 20.03
CA GLN A 171 6.69 -14.89 20.53
C GLN A 171 6.82 -13.86 19.41
N ALA A 172 6.32 -12.67 19.64
CA ALA A 172 6.43 -11.52 18.77
C ALA A 172 7.19 -10.38 19.44
N LEU A 173 8.08 -9.74 18.71
CA LEU A 173 8.73 -8.50 19.12
C LEU A 173 7.88 -7.32 18.65
N CYS A 174 7.63 -6.40 19.57
CA CYS A 174 6.79 -5.22 19.35
C CYS A 174 7.58 -3.94 19.55
N VAL A 175 7.08 -2.88 18.90
CA VAL A 175 7.50 -1.50 19.16
C VAL A 175 6.29 -0.58 19.19
N ASP A 176 6.22 0.26 20.21
CA ASP A 176 5.29 1.38 20.29
C ASP A 176 5.95 2.62 19.73
N VAL A 177 5.30 3.26 18.75
CA VAL A 177 5.79 4.47 18.08
C VAL A 177 4.81 5.60 18.33
N PRO A 178 5.13 6.57 19.21
CA PRO A 178 4.28 7.73 19.44
C PRO A 178 4.36 8.69 18.25
N VAL A 179 3.20 8.95 17.64
CA VAL A 179 3.05 9.89 16.50
C VAL A 179 1.95 10.89 16.78
N SER A 180 1.86 11.94 15.98
CA SER A 180 0.73 12.87 16.07
C SER A 180 -0.59 12.11 15.84
N GLY A 181 -1.44 12.10 16.85
CA GLY A 181 -2.71 11.37 16.83
C GLY A 181 -2.75 10.06 17.61
N GLY A 182 -1.67 9.70 18.32
CA GLY A 182 -1.63 8.54 19.22
C GLY A 182 -0.39 7.67 19.06
N THR A 183 -0.37 6.55 19.77
CA THR A 183 0.70 5.57 19.65
C THR A 183 0.29 4.50 18.64
N LYS A 184 1.19 4.15 17.74
CA LYS A 184 1.05 3.01 16.84
C LYS A 184 1.89 1.84 17.32
N VAL A 185 1.32 0.65 17.23
CA VAL A 185 1.97 -0.60 17.67
C VAL A 185 2.29 -1.43 16.44
N TYR A 186 3.52 -1.94 16.38
CA TYR A 186 3.97 -2.88 15.36
C TYR A 186 4.60 -4.09 16.02
N CYS A 187 4.12 -5.29 15.72
CA CYS A 187 4.66 -6.53 16.24
C CYS A 187 4.96 -7.51 15.11
N ALA A 188 6.11 -8.17 15.14
CA ALA A 188 6.52 -9.16 14.16
C ALA A 188 7.01 -10.45 14.84
N LEU A 189 6.66 -11.61 14.27
CA LEU A 189 7.18 -12.92 14.65
C LEU A 189 8.64 -13.07 14.23
N GLY A 190 9.31 -14.10 14.72
CA GLY A 190 10.71 -14.41 14.36
C GLY A 190 10.92 -14.69 12.86
N ASN A 191 9.91 -15.25 12.18
CA ASN A 191 9.92 -15.49 10.74
C ASN A 191 9.50 -14.28 9.89
N GLY A 192 9.33 -13.10 10.51
CA GLY A 192 9.01 -11.85 9.85
C GLY A 192 7.54 -11.57 9.60
N VAL A 193 6.66 -12.53 9.89
CA VAL A 193 5.21 -12.37 9.73
C VAL A 193 4.69 -11.33 10.72
N LEU A 194 3.88 -10.38 10.24
CA LEU A 194 3.20 -9.40 11.09
C LEU A 194 2.34 -10.13 12.14
N ALA A 195 2.61 -9.90 13.42
CA ALA A 195 1.80 -10.45 14.50
C ALA A 195 0.66 -9.52 14.89
N ARG A 196 0.93 -8.21 14.93
CA ARG A 196 -0.07 -7.19 15.26
C ARG A 196 0.32 -5.84 14.67
N TYR A 197 -0.68 -5.12 14.20
CA TYR A 197 -0.61 -3.69 13.95
C TYR A 197 -1.79 -3.01 14.63
N ASP A 198 -1.55 -1.91 15.35
CA ASP A 198 -2.60 -1.10 15.98
C ASP A 198 -2.33 0.38 15.66
N GLY A 199 -3.16 0.96 14.82
CA GLY A 199 -3.09 2.35 14.40
C GLY A 199 -4.47 3.02 14.43
N ALA A 200 -4.50 4.33 14.17
CA ALA A 200 -5.74 5.10 14.21
C ALA A 200 -6.74 4.67 13.12
N ASP A 201 -6.26 4.16 12.01
CA ASP A 201 -7.02 3.79 10.82
C ASP A 201 -7.34 2.29 10.74
N LEU A 202 -6.44 1.46 11.26
CA LEU A 202 -6.44 0.03 11.02
C LEU A 202 -5.91 -0.73 12.24
N PHE A 203 -6.58 -1.83 12.58
CA PHE A 203 -6.10 -2.84 13.51
C PHE A 203 -6.00 -4.17 12.79
N ILE A 204 -4.85 -4.83 12.88
CA ILE A 204 -4.59 -6.15 12.31
C ILE A 204 -4.07 -7.04 13.42
N GLU A 205 -4.62 -8.22 13.54
CA GLU A 205 -4.21 -9.20 14.52
C GLU A 205 -4.07 -10.57 13.89
N LEU A 206 -2.91 -11.21 14.12
CA LEU A 206 -2.66 -12.59 13.75
C LEU A 206 -3.47 -13.50 14.67
N THR A 207 -4.34 -14.34 14.10
CA THR A 207 -5.22 -15.25 14.84
C THR A 207 -4.75 -16.70 14.81
N GLY A 208 -3.94 -17.05 13.81
CA GLY A 208 -3.37 -18.39 13.67
C GLY A 208 -2.13 -18.35 12.77
N VAL A 209 -1.17 -19.24 13.04
CA VAL A 209 0.02 -19.40 12.20
C VAL A 209 0.50 -20.86 12.20
N SER A 210 0.92 -21.32 11.02
CA SER A 210 1.53 -22.64 10.79
C SER A 210 2.80 -22.47 9.98
N ASP A 211 3.81 -23.26 10.24
CA ASP A 211 5.05 -23.31 9.45
C ASP A 211 4.87 -24.18 8.16
N VAL A 212 3.65 -24.67 7.92
CA VAL A 212 3.30 -25.47 6.73
C VAL A 212 2.41 -24.64 5.84
N PRO A 213 2.74 -24.49 4.53
CA PRO A 213 1.89 -23.78 3.59
C PRO A 213 0.62 -24.58 3.26
N ASP A 214 -0.53 -23.91 3.26
CA ASP A 214 -1.78 -24.48 2.77
C ASP A 214 -1.83 -24.37 1.24
N GLU A 215 -1.40 -25.42 0.56
CA GLU A 215 -1.34 -25.50 -0.91
C GLU A 215 -2.73 -25.31 -1.57
N THR A 216 -3.83 -25.53 -0.86
CA THR A 216 -5.19 -25.35 -1.41
C THR A 216 -5.50 -23.88 -1.71
N LYS A 217 -4.78 -22.95 -1.09
CA LYS A 217 -4.95 -21.50 -1.27
C LYS A 217 -4.33 -20.97 -2.57
N PHE A 218 -3.63 -21.81 -3.34
CA PHE A 218 -3.08 -21.43 -4.65
C PHE A 218 -4.01 -21.72 -5.82
N ALA A 219 -5.13 -22.40 -5.59
CA ALA A 219 -6.13 -22.59 -6.62
C ALA A 219 -6.78 -21.26 -7.01
N SER A 220 -6.95 -21.02 -8.31
CA SER A 220 -7.59 -19.81 -8.86
C SER A 220 -9.12 -19.87 -8.83
N SER A 221 -9.69 -20.95 -8.35
CA SER A 221 -11.15 -21.20 -8.22
C SER A 221 -11.43 -22.07 -7.00
#